data_f2278bd49fc7669f5eeb5dfaa4bec325
#
_entry.id   f2278bd49fc7669f5eeb5dfaa4bec325
#
_cell.length_a   1.000
_cell.length_b   1.000
_cell.length_c   1.000
_cell.angle_alpha   90.00
_cell.angle_beta   90.00
_cell.angle_gamma   90.00
#
_symmetry.space_group_name_H-M   'P 1'
#
loop_
_entity.id
_entity.type
_entity.pdbx_description
1 polymer ?
#
loop_
_entity_poly.entity_id
_entity_poly.type
_entity_poly.pdbx_seq_one_letter_code
_entity_poly.pdbx_strand_id
1 'polypeptide(L)'
;MSPRTFARRFPASTGTTPLTWILRERVRLAQRLLETTDLPVDAIAGKTGFGTADNLRKHFGRMLRTTPQAYRRTFRDPAAPLSPATA
;
A
#
# COMPACT_ATOMS: atom_id res chain seq x y z
N MET A 1 -19.73 -16.22 2.75
CA MET A 1 -19.76 -15.58 1.46
C MET A 1 -19.26 -16.51 0.37
N SER A 2 -19.92 -16.55 -0.73
CA SER A 2 -19.55 -17.49 -1.77
C SER A 2 -18.38 -16.93 -2.58
N PRO A 3 -17.55 -17.82 -3.11
CA PRO A 3 -16.47 -17.38 -3.99
C PRO A 3 -16.98 -16.67 -5.23
N ARG A 4 -18.17 -17.01 -5.65
CA ARG A 4 -18.75 -16.37 -6.82
C ARG A 4 -19.01 -14.88 -6.57
N THR A 5 -19.52 -14.57 -5.40
CA THR A 5 -19.75 -13.18 -5.04
C THR A 5 -18.44 -12.43 -4.97
N PHE A 6 -17.43 -13.05 -4.42
CA PHE A 6 -16.12 -12.45 -4.37
C PHE A 6 -15.58 -12.18 -5.76
N ALA A 7 -15.73 -13.16 -6.64
CA ALA A 7 -15.23 -13.01 -8.01
C ALA A 7 -15.91 -11.85 -8.73
N ARG A 8 -17.16 -11.62 -8.44
CA ARG A 8 -17.88 -10.53 -9.09
C ARG A 8 -17.37 -9.16 -8.70
N ARG A 9 -16.70 -9.08 -7.58
CA ARG A 9 -16.14 -7.81 -7.16
C ARG A 9 -14.92 -7.41 -7.95
N PHE A 10 -14.38 -8.34 -8.70
CA PHE A 10 -13.25 -8.04 -9.57
C PHE A 10 -13.76 -7.75 -10.95
N PRO A 11 -13.71 -6.49 -11.37
CA PRO A 11 -14.10 -6.19 -12.73
C PRO A 11 -13.06 -6.77 -13.67
N ALA A 12 -13.45 -7.77 -14.40
CA ALA A 12 -12.53 -8.43 -15.31
C ALA A 12 -11.97 -7.43 -16.33
N SER A 13 -12.73 -6.42 -16.62
CA SER A 13 -12.34 -5.44 -17.62
C SER A 13 -11.15 -4.60 -17.18
N THR A 14 -10.81 -4.59 -15.91
CA THR A 14 -9.66 -3.81 -15.46
C THR A 14 -8.35 -4.55 -15.59
N GLY A 15 -8.39 -5.84 -15.88
CA GLY A 15 -7.19 -6.63 -15.92
C GLY A 15 -6.57 -6.92 -14.57
N THR A 16 -7.28 -6.57 -13.51
CA THR A 16 -6.76 -6.77 -12.16
C THR A 16 -7.00 -8.20 -11.71
N THR A 17 -5.94 -8.89 -11.31
CA THR A 17 -6.07 -10.21 -10.74
C THR A 17 -6.44 -10.14 -9.27
N PRO A 18 -6.98 -11.22 -8.70
CA PRO A 18 -7.26 -11.24 -7.27
C PRO A 18 -6.03 -10.95 -6.42
N LEU A 19 -4.89 -11.48 -6.81
CA LEU A 19 -3.66 -11.24 -6.07
C LEU A 19 -3.29 -9.76 -6.12
N THR A 20 -3.37 -9.16 -7.29
CA THR A 20 -3.04 -7.75 -7.44
C THR A 20 -3.98 -6.90 -6.59
N TRP A 21 -5.25 -7.26 -6.57
CA TRP A 21 -6.22 -6.52 -5.76
C TRP A 21 -5.88 -6.60 -4.28
N ILE A 22 -5.53 -7.80 -3.82
CA ILE A 22 -5.17 -8.00 -2.42
C ILE A 22 -3.93 -7.18 -2.06
N LEU A 23 -2.93 -7.19 -2.93
CA LEU A 23 -1.71 -6.44 -2.68
C LEU A 23 -1.99 -4.94 -2.63
N ARG A 24 -2.88 -4.46 -3.47
CA ARG A 24 -3.27 -3.07 -3.43
C ARG A 24 -3.93 -2.70 -2.12
N GLU A 25 -4.81 -3.57 -1.63
CA GLU A 25 -5.47 -3.31 -0.36
C GLU A 25 -4.48 -3.32 0.79
N ARG A 26 -3.50 -4.19 0.73
CA ARG A 26 -2.47 -4.22 1.76
C ARG A 26 -1.60 -2.96 1.73
N VAL A 27 -1.27 -2.49 0.54
CA VAL A 27 -0.53 -1.24 0.42
C VAL A 27 -1.36 -0.07 0.95
N ARG A 28 -2.64 -0.08 0.65
CA ARG A 28 -3.54 0.97 1.13
C ARG A 28 -3.59 0.98 2.66
N LEU A 29 -3.66 -0.19 3.26
CA LEU A 29 -3.63 -0.29 4.71
C LEU A 29 -2.31 0.22 5.27
N ALA A 30 -1.21 -0.12 4.60
CA ALA A 30 0.10 0.37 5.02
C ALA A 30 0.16 1.89 4.96
N GLN A 31 -0.40 2.48 3.92
CA GLN A 31 -0.47 3.94 3.83
C GLN A 31 -1.20 4.53 5.02
N ARG A 32 -2.33 3.93 5.37
CA ARG A 32 -3.10 4.42 6.50
C ARG A 32 -2.29 4.35 7.80
N LEU A 33 -1.60 3.24 8.01
CA LEU A 33 -0.80 3.11 9.23
C LEU A 33 0.38 4.08 9.23
N LEU A 34 0.96 4.33 8.07
CA LEU A 34 2.01 5.33 7.98
C LEU A 34 1.51 6.73 8.30
N GLU A 35 0.27 7.00 7.93
CA GLU A 35 -0.34 8.31 8.13
C GLU A 35 -0.78 8.54 9.57
N THR A 36 -1.29 7.48 10.21
CA THR A 36 -1.98 7.64 11.49
C THR A 36 -1.24 7.09 12.68
N THR A 37 -0.12 6.42 12.49
CA THR A 37 0.64 5.85 13.61
C THR A 37 2.12 6.14 13.45
N ASP A 38 2.85 5.92 14.54
CA ASP A 38 4.30 6.02 14.52
C ASP A 38 4.97 4.66 14.43
N LEU A 39 4.22 3.65 14.04
CA LEU A 39 4.78 2.31 13.95
C LEU A 39 5.94 2.27 12.99
N PRO A 40 7.00 1.53 13.32
CA PRO A 40 8.09 1.35 12.37
C PRO A 40 7.62 0.53 11.16
N VAL A 41 8.35 0.68 10.08
CA VAL A 41 7.97 0.02 8.83
C VAL A 41 7.89 -1.50 9.02
N ASP A 42 8.77 -2.07 9.81
CA ASP A 42 8.73 -3.51 10.09
C ASP A 42 7.40 -3.93 10.71
N ALA A 43 6.93 -3.16 11.69
CA ALA A 43 5.67 -3.48 12.34
C ALA A 43 4.50 -3.34 11.38
N ILE A 44 4.55 -2.32 10.55
CA ILE A 44 3.51 -2.12 9.55
C ILE A 44 3.50 -3.27 8.56
N ALA A 45 4.66 -3.74 8.15
CA ALA A 45 4.74 -4.89 7.24
C ALA A 45 4.08 -6.11 7.85
N GLY A 46 4.29 -6.33 9.14
CA GLY A 46 3.66 -7.46 9.83
C GLY A 46 2.15 -7.31 9.90
N LYS A 47 1.68 -6.10 10.17
CA LYS A 47 0.24 -5.87 10.32
C LYS A 47 -0.50 -5.88 9.01
N THR A 48 0.17 -5.63 7.92
CA THR A 48 -0.49 -5.53 6.62
C THR A 48 -0.36 -6.80 5.79
N GLY A 49 0.32 -7.81 6.32
CA GLY A 49 0.43 -9.07 5.64
C GLY A 49 1.62 -9.21 4.73
N PHE A 50 2.48 -8.20 4.66
CA PHE A 50 3.71 -8.32 3.86
C PHE A 50 4.79 -9.11 4.58
N GLY A 51 4.75 -9.11 5.90
CA GLY A 51 5.68 -9.89 6.70
C GLY A 51 6.97 -9.17 7.00
N THR A 52 7.66 -8.67 6.02
CA THR A 52 8.94 -7.99 6.21
C THR A 52 8.91 -6.61 5.60
N ALA A 53 9.76 -5.74 6.12
CA ALA A 53 9.86 -4.39 5.58
C ALA A 53 10.32 -4.41 4.13
N ASP A 54 11.20 -5.33 3.78
CA ASP A 54 11.69 -5.43 2.41
C ASP A 54 10.56 -5.74 1.45
N ASN A 55 9.69 -6.67 1.83
CA ASN A 55 8.58 -7.03 0.98
C ASN A 55 7.59 -5.87 0.86
N LEU A 56 7.36 -5.19 1.97
CA LEU A 56 6.50 -4.00 1.93
C LEU A 56 7.10 -2.94 1.00
N ARG A 57 8.38 -2.66 1.13
CA ARG A 57 9.03 -1.67 0.27
C ARG A 57 8.92 -2.03 -1.19
N LYS A 58 9.08 -3.30 -1.50
CA LYS A 58 8.99 -3.77 -2.87
C LYS A 58 7.63 -3.47 -3.48
N HIS A 59 6.58 -3.86 -2.80
CA HIS A 59 5.25 -3.65 -3.33
C HIS A 59 4.81 -2.20 -3.26
N PHE A 60 5.21 -1.52 -2.19
CA PHE A 60 4.91 -0.10 -2.05
C PHE A 60 5.54 0.69 -3.20
N GLY A 61 6.80 0.38 -3.49
CA GLY A 61 7.50 1.06 -4.58
C GLY A 61 6.90 0.79 -5.94
N ARG A 62 6.45 -0.42 -6.15
CA ARG A 62 5.82 -0.77 -7.42
C ARG A 62 4.53 -0.01 -7.64
N MET A 63 3.75 0.14 -6.60
CA MET A 63 2.41 0.70 -6.74
C MET A 63 2.40 2.21 -6.60
N LEU A 64 3.25 2.75 -5.73
CA LEU A 64 3.20 4.17 -5.42
C LEU A 64 4.46 4.93 -5.83
N ARG A 65 5.47 4.21 -6.29
CA ARG A 65 6.71 4.83 -6.75
C ARG A 65 7.41 5.62 -5.68
N THR A 66 7.29 5.17 -4.42
CA THR A 66 7.95 5.82 -3.30
C THR A 66 8.19 4.76 -2.24
N THR A 67 8.96 5.11 -1.20
CA THR A 67 9.18 4.20 -0.08
C THR A 67 8.20 4.52 1.03
N PRO A 68 7.95 3.54 1.92
CA PRO A 68 7.09 3.83 3.06
C PRO A 68 7.60 4.99 3.91
N GLN A 69 8.91 5.06 4.12
CA GLN A 69 9.48 6.13 4.93
C GLN A 69 9.33 7.48 4.25
N ALA A 70 9.60 7.53 2.95
CA ALA A 70 9.44 8.76 2.20
C ALA A 70 7.99 9.21 2.18
N TYR A 71 7.09 8.25 2.03
CA TYR A 71 5.67 8.55 2.04
C TYR A 71 5.24 9.17 3.36
N ARG A 72 5.67 8.56 4.47
CA ARG A 72 5.33 9.08 5.79
C ARG A 72 5.85 10.50 5.98
N ARG A 73 7.09 10.73 5.58
CA ARG A 73 7.69 12.04 5.72
C ARG A 73 6.94 13.08 4.93
N THR A 74 6.62 12.76 3.69
CA THR A 74 5.89 13.69 2.83
C THR A 74 4.51 13.97 3.38
N PHE A 75 3.83 12.94 3.84
CA PHE A 75 2.49 13.08 4.35
C PHE A 75 2.44 13.94 5.60
N ARG A 76 3.43 13.77 6.49
CA ARG A 76 3.42 14.46 7.78
C ARG A 76 4.03 15.84 7.75
N ASP A 77 4.77 16.16 6.72
CA ASP A 77 5.43 17.45 6.59
C ASP A 77 4.74 18.22 5.47
N PRO A 78 3.80 19.10 5.84
CA PRO A 78 3.08 19.84 4.79
C PRO A 78 3.98 20.79 4.01
N ALA A 79 5.15 21.10 4.51
CA ALA A 79 6.08 21.95 3.78
C ALA A 79 6.92 21.15 2.79
N ALA A 80 6.92 19.84 2.89
CA ALA A 80 7.69 19.01 1.97
C ALA A 80 7.05 19.06 0.58
N PRO A 81 7.88 19.14 -0.46
CA PRO A 81 7.32 19.10 -1.81
C PRO A 81 6.67 17.76 -2.07
N LEU A 82 5.58 17.80 -2.79
CA LEU A 82 4.91 16.58 -3.18
C LEU A 82 5.81 15.77 -4.09
N SER A 83 5.62 14.46 -4.04
CA SER A 83 6.38 13.59 -4.92
C SER A 83 6.13 13.96 -6.37
N PRO A 84 7.19 14.02 -7.18
CA PRO A 84 7.01 14.29 -8.60
C PRO A 84 6.09 13.28 -9.28
N ALA A 85 5.97 12.11 -8.71
CA ALA A 85 5.11 11.10 -9.29
C ALA A 85 3.65 11.49 -9.22
N THR A 86 3.31 12.42 -8.35
CA THR A 86 1.94 12.88 -8.22
C THR A 86 1.64 14.06 -9.14
N ALA A 87 2.65 14.59 -9.72
CA ALA A 87 2.46 15.74 -10.59
C ALA A 87 1.96 15.35 -11.96
#